data_4ee99fa7923559122e56cb7ed24b1887
#
_entry.id   4ee99fa7923559122e56cb7ed24b1887
#
_cell.length_a   1.000
_cell.length_b   1.000
_cell.length_c   1.000
_cell.angle_alpha   90.00
_cell.angle_beta   90.00
_cell.angle_gamma   90.00
#
_symmetry.space_group_name_H-M   'P 1'
#
loop_
_entity.id
_entity.type
_entity.pdbx_description
1 polymer ?
#
loop_
_entity_poly.entity_id
_entity_poly.type
_entity_poly.pdbx_seq_one_letter_code
_entity_poly.pdbx_strand_id
1 'polypeptide(L)'
;MNFIVVDIYEQDHIERLLSTFMAVERQNLVQQNLLDYFWFAGDGHSITIERKGIMDFVASMPRLERQLRIATNHADEVGLIIEGIVVPLAGGEVGIYQVGKSPKYLYQMKISGVQYSSIMGYIWQLKRVANITTYFTSTIEATAWALKTFVENSQKLDSTLLQHYTRTKRIGWQSNPAIETLMGIKDKDGFIVGEKKAMELVTKVGGLWTIVNSTPKEVAQKCHGIGTNTIQRLINAIKEK
;
A
#
# COMPACT_ATOMS: atom_id res chain seq x y z
N MET A 1 -15.01 -17.62 16.62
CA MET A 1 -13.71 -17.56 17.35
C MET A 1 -12.85 -16.54 16.60
N ASN A 2 -12.34 -15.52 17.29
CA ASN A 2 -11.49 -14.53 16.63
C ASN A 2 -10.15 -15.18 16.26
N PHE A 3 -9.70 -14.97 15.02
CA PHE A 3 -8.51 -15.59 14.47
C PHE A 3 -7.75 -14.57 13.64
N ILE A 4 -6.42 -14.57 13.73
CA ILE A 4 -5.53 -13.72 12.94
C ILE A 4 -4.33 -14.54 12.45
N VAL A 5 -3.95 -14.32 11.21
CA VAL A 5 -2.69 -14.82 10.64
C VAL A 5 -1.65 -13.72 10.74
N VAL A 6 -0.46 -14.07 11.20
CA VAL A 6 0.69 -13.17 11.36
C VAL A 6 1.81 -13.64 10.45
N ASP A 7 2.47 -12.72 9.77
CA ASP A 7 3.60 -13.08 8.90
C ASP A 7 4.75 -13.68 9.71
N ILE A 8 5.44 -14.67 9.12
CA ILE A 8 6.56 -15.36 9.78
C ILE A 8 7.74 -14.43 10.11
N TYR A 9 7.83 -13.28 9.43
CA TYR A 9 8.91 -12.30 9.65
C TYR A 9 8.55 -11.26 10.72
N GLU A 10 7.30 -11.27 11.23
CA GLU A 10 6.93 -10.40 12.34
C GLU A 10 7.58 -10.84 13.65
N GLN A 11 7.70 -9.88 14.60
CA GLN A 11 8.34 -10.10 15.88
C GLN A 11 7.54 -11.09 16.75
N ASP A 12 8.21 -12.05 17.37
CA ASP A 12 7.59 -13.01 18.30
C ASP A 12 6.86 -12.34 19.47
N HIS A 13 7.27 -11.12 19.82
CA HIS A 13 6.67 -10.40 20.93
C HIS A 13 5.21 -10.02 20.63
N ILE A 14 4.90 -9.55 19.42
CA ILE A 14 3.53 -9.19 19.06
C ILE A 14 2.65 -10.44 18.93
N GLU A 15 3.19 -11.54 18.40
CA GLU A 15 2.48 -12.82 18.38
C GLU A 15 2.07 -13.27 19.77
N ARG A 16 3.00 -13.22 20.74
CA ARG A 16 2.70 -13.56 22.14
C ARG A 16 1.63 -12.67 22.74
N LEU A 17 1.64 -11.37 22.44
CA LEU A 17 0.59 -10.45 22.88
C LEU A 17 -0.78 -10.80 22.27
N LEU A 18 -0.82 -11.03 20.96
CA LEU A 18 -2.06 -11.38 20.24
C LEU A 18 -2.62 -12.72 20.72
N SER A 19 -1.76 -13.71 21.01
CA SER A 19 -2.16 -15.03 21.50
C SER A 19 -2.85 -14.98 22.87
N THR A 20 -2.71 -13.88 23.63
CA THR A 20 -3.49 -13.68 24.87
C THR A 20 -4.94 -13.28 24.59
N PHE A 21 -5.28 -12.85 23.39
CA PHE A 21 -6.59 -12.31 23.02
C PHE A 21 -7.36 -13.20 22.07
N MET A 22 -6.67 -13.92 21.16
CA MET A 22 -7.29 -14.69 20.08
C MET A 22 -6.40 -15.83 19.59
N ALA A 23 -6.94 -16.67 18.72
CA ALA A 23 -6.13 -17.67 18.01
C ALA A 23 -5.21 -16.99 17.00
N VAL A 24 -3.93 -17.35 17.00
CA VAL A 24 -2.91 -16.82 16.12
C VAL A 24 -2.26 -17.98 15.36
N GLU A 25 -2.05 -17.77 14.06
CA GLU A 25 -1.30 -18.69 13.21
C GLU A 25 -0.20 -17.91 12.48
N ARG A 26 0.97 -18.49 12.31
CA ARG A 26 2.04 -17.93 11.48
C ARG A 26 2.04 -18.52 10.09
N GLN A 27 2.07 -17.67 9.09
CA GLN A 27 2.19 -18.06 7.69
C GLN A 27 3.12 -17.07 6.94
N ASN A 28 3.66 -17.52 5.83
CA ASN A 28 4.41 -16.63 4.93
C ASN A 28 3.41 -15.82 4.08
N LEU A 29 2.94 -14.70 4.61
CA LEU A 29 1.97 -13.82 3.96
C LEU A 29 2.56 -13.09 2.76
N VAL A 30 3.86 -12.78 2.80
CA VAL A 30 4.57 -12.12 1.69
C VAL A 30 4.53 -12.96 0.41
N GLN A 31 4.63 -14.28 0.50
CA GLN A 31 4.48 -15.18 -0.67
C GLN A 31 3.07 -15.15 -1.26
N GLN A 32 2.08 -14.79 -0.45
CA GLN A 32 0.68 -14.67 -0.86
C GLN A 32 0.34 -13.24 -1.33
N ASN A 33 1.33 -12.34 -1.43
CA ASN A 33 1.16 -10.92 -1.72
C ASN A 33 0.27 -10.17 -0.70
N LEU A 34 0.23 -10.68 0.52
CA LEU A 34 -0.41 -10.07 1.68
C LEU A 34 0.63 -9.36 2.55
N LEU A 35 0.17 -8.67 3.60
CA LEU A 35 0.99 -7.86 4.50
C LEU A 35 1.21 -8.59 5.84
N ASP A 36 1.73 -7.90 6.85
CA ASP A 36 2.17 -8.48 8.12
C ASP A 36 1.06 -9.20 8.90
N TYR A 37 -0.21 -8.78 8.73
CA TYR A 37 -1.37 -9.37 9.40
C TYR A 37 -2.50 -9.60 8.42
N PHE A 38 -3.23 -10.72 8.61
CA PHE A 38 -4.34 -11.09 7.75
C PHE A 38 -5.46 -11.79 8.53
N TRP A 39 -6.72 -11.50 8.20
CA TRP A 39 -7.90 -12.21 8.69
C TRP A 39 -9.11 -12.00 7.78
N PHE A 40 -10.15 -12.80 8.00
CA PHE A 40 -11.45 -12.60 7.36
C PHE A 40 -12.42 -11.92 8.32
N ALA A 41 -13.13 -10.92 7.85
CA ALA A 41 -14.26 -10.32 8.56
C ALA A 41 -15.47 -11.26 8.59
N GLY A 42 -16.45 -11.00 9.45
CA GLY A 42 -17.65 -11.81 9.60
C GLY A 42 -18.51 -11.90 8.33
N ASP A 43 -18.38 -10.95 7.42
CA ASP A 43 -19.05 -10.94 6.09
C ASP A 43 -18.19 -11.58 4.99
N GLY A 44 -17.08 -12.22 5.33
CA GLY A 44 -16.17 -12.90 4.41
C GLY A 44 -15.16 -12.00 3.71
N HIS A 45 -15.14 -10.68 3.96
CA HIS A 45 -14.11 -9.80 3.40
C HIS A 45 -12.74 -10.11 4.00
N SER A 46 -11.74 -10.18 3.14
CA SER A 46 -10.35 -10.34 3.52
C SER A 46 -9.73 -8.99 3.90
N ILE A 47 -9.03 -8.95 5.03
CA ILE A 47 -8.39 -7.74 5.56
C ILE A 47 -6.91 -8.04 5.76
N THR A 48 -6.05 -7.14 5.28
CA THR A 48 -4.60 -7.23 5.53
C THR A 48 -4.06 -5.89 6.00
N ILE A 49 -3.10 -5.94 6.93
CA ILE A 49 -2.50 -4.74 7.54
C ILE A 49 -0.99 -4.86 7.53
N GLU A 50 -0.34 -3.79 7.09
CA GLU A 50 1.10 -3.58 7.23
C GLU A 50 1.39 -2.85 8.55
N ARG A 51 2.43 -3.27 9.28
CA ARG A 51 2.99 -2.54 10.41
C ARG A 51 4.35 -1.98 10.08
N LYS A 52 4.54 -0.71 10.33
CA LYS A 52 5.85 -0.05 10.19
C LYS A 52 6.18 0.77 11.43
N GLY A 53 7.34 0.53 12.01
CA GLY A 53 7.91 1.49 12.94
C GLY A 53 8.14 2.84 12.23
N ILE A 54 7.97 3.95 12.95
CA ILE A 54 8.02 5.29 12.33
C ILE A 54 9.32 5.56 11.58
N MET A 55 10.46 5.06 12.05
CA MET A 55 11.73 5.23 11.35
C MET A 55 11.77 4.47 10.03
N ASP A 56 11.30 3.21 10.05
CA ASP A 56 11.22 2.38 8.84
C ASP A 56 10.20 2.92 7.85
N PHE A 57 9.09 3.46 8.36
CA PHE A 57 8.09 4.12 7.53
C PHE A 57 8.70 5.28 6.74
N VAL A 58 9.39 6.21 7.43
CA VAL A 58 10.01 7.37 6.79
C VAL A 58 11.08 6.95 5.78
N ALA A 59 11.90 5.94 6.13
CA ALA A 59 12.98 5.47 5.27
C ALA A 59 12.49 4.68 4.03
N SER A 60 11.31 4.09 4.10
CA SER A 60 10.83 3.11 3.09
C SER A 60 9.57 3.51 2.33
N MET A 61 9.11 4.76 2.42
CA MET A 61 7.85 5.19 1.78
C MET A 61 7.66 4.72 0.33
N PRO A 62 8.65 4.82 -0.59
CA PRO A 62 8.46 4.35 -1.97
C PRO A 62 8.31 2.82 -2.08
N ARG A 63 9.02 2.06 -1.24
CA ARG A 63 8.92 0.60 -1.19
C ARG A 63 7.58 0.17 -0.58
N LEU A 64 7.16 0.84 0.47
CA LEU A 64 5.88 0.63 1.13
C LEU A 64 4.71 0.85 0.16
N GLU A 65 4.74 1.91 -0.64
CA GLU A 65 3.73 2.16 -1.67
C GLU A 65 3.56 0.96 -2.61
N ARG A 66 4.68 0.37 -3.06
CA ARG A 66 4.64 -0.81 -3.92
C ARG A 66 4.03 -2.03 -3.21
N GLN A 67 4.39 -2.28 -1.95
CA GLN A 67 3.82 -3.38 -1.15
C GLN A 67 2.31 -3.21 -0.99
N LEU A 68 1.87 -2.03 -0.56
CA LEU A 68 0.46 -1.72 -0.37
C LEU A 68 -0.35 -1.85 -1.68
N ARG A 69 0.22 -1.41 -2.81
CA ARG A 69 -0.41 -1.54 -4.13
C ARG A 69 -0.60 -3.02 -4.54
N ILE A 70 0.38 -3.87 -4.25
CA ILE A 70 0.24 -5.30 -4.51
C ILE A 70 -0.86 -5.89 -3.63
N ALA A 71 -0.85 -5.58 -2.34
CA ALA A 71 -1.83 -6.10 -1.38
C ALA A 71 -3.28 -5.71 -1.72
N THR A 72 -3.52 -4.51 -2.29
CA THR A 72 -4.88 -4.10 -2.71
C THR A 72 -5.47 -4.95 -3.83
N ASN A 73 -4.67 -5.74 -4.54
CA ASN A 73 -5.15 -6.69 -5.54
C ASN A 73 -5.48 -8.07 -4.94
N HIS A 74 -5.04 -8.34 -3.71
CA HIS A 74 -5.13 -9.67 -3.08
C HIS A 74 -6.00 -9.69 -1.82
N ALA A 75 -6.34 -8.52 -1.26
CA ALA A 75 -7.24 -8.41 -0.13
C ALA A 75 -8.30 -7.35 -0.36
N ASP A 76 -9.49 -7.56 0.25
CA ASP A 76 -10.63 -6.64 0.11
C ASP A 76 -10.43 -5.34 0.86
N GLU A 77 -9.68 -5.36 1.94
CA GLU A 77 -9.35 -4.20 2.74
C GLU A 77 -7.88 -4.20 3.11
N VAL A 78 -7.21 -3.07 2.90
CA VAL A 78 -5.79 -2.87 3.21
C VAL A 78 -5.65 -1.72 4.19
N GLY A 79 -4.92 -1.96 5.27
CA GLY A 79 -4.59 -0.97 6.28
C GLY A 79 -3.09 -0.80 6.49
N LEU A 80 -2.73 0.29 7.14
CA LEU A 80 -1.37 0.58 7.55
C LEU A 80 -1.38 1.00 9.03
N ILE A 81 -0.55 0.37 9.84
CA ILE A 81 -0.25 0.82 11.21
C ILE A 81 1.15 1.43 11.22
N ILE A 82 1.24 2.68 11.67
CA ILE A 82 2.51 3.35 11.93
C ILE A 82 2.73 3.37 13.44
N GLU A 83 3.74 2.62 13.89
CA GLU A 83 4.07 2.49 15.30
C GLU A 83 5.12 3.52 15.71
N GLY A 84 4.77 4.35 16.67
CA GLY A 84 5.58 5.42 17.21
C GLY A 84 4.80 6.73 17.35
N ILE A 85 5.36 7.67 18.09
CA ILE A 85 4.76 8.99 18.31
C ILE A 85 5.49 10.00 17.44
N VAL A 86 4.74 10.64 16.57
CA VAL A 86 5.21 11.63 15.60
C VAL A 86 4.64 12.99 15.93
N VAL A 87 5.48 14.02 15.93
CA VAL A 87 5.06 15.40 16.17
C VAL A 87 5.74 16.37 15.20
N PRO A 88 5.09 17.48 14.83
CA PRO A 88 5.78 18.58 14.15
C PRO A 88 6.67 19.31 15.13
N LEU A 89 7.90 19.62 14.71
CA LEU A 89 8.80 20.53 15.41
C LEU A 89 8.66 21.98 14.87
N ALA A 90 9.26 22.92 15.58
CA ALA A 90 9.40 24.29 15.08
C ALA A 90 10.13 24.26 13.73
N GLY A 91 9.53 24.87 12.70
CA GLY A 91 10.04 24.76 11.31
C GLY A 91 9.44 23.63 10.48
N GLY A 92 8.53 22.84 11.05
CA GLY A 92 7.78 21.81 10.31
C GLY A 92 8.50 20.47 10.14
N GLU A 93 9.71 20.32 10.67
CA GLU A 93 10.44 19.06 10.66
C GLU A 93 9.78 18.00 11.56
N VAL A 94 10.10 16.75 11.32
CA VAL A 94 9.56 15.62 12.09
C VAL A 94 10.32 15.42 13.37
N GLY A 95 9.60 15.44 14.49
CA GLY A 95 10.06 14.89 15.77
C GLY A 95 9.41 13.54 16.04
N ILE A 96 10.15 12.64 16.63
CA ILE A 96 9.65 11.36 17.13
C ILE A 96 9.96 11.24 18.62
N TYR A 97 9.07 10.55 19.34
CA TYR A 97 9.33 10.15 20.71
C TYR A 97 9.65 8.67 20.76
N GLN A 98 10.77 8.34 21.41
CA GLN A 98 11.12 6.97 21.73
C GLN A 98 11.02 6.74 23.23
N VAL A 99 10.55 5.57 23.61
CA VAL A 99 10.56 5.12 24.98
C VAL A 99 12.02 4.83 25.35
N GLY A 100 12.53 5.53 26.38
CA GLY A 100 13.87 5.29 26.87
C GLY A 100 14.01 3.96 27.63
N LYS A 101 15.23 3.68 28.15
CA LYS A 101 15.50 2.49 28.98
C LYS A 101 14.60 2.41 30.22
N SER A 102 14.06 3.54 30.67
CA SER A 102 13.00 3.59 31.68
C SER A 102 11.69 4.06 31.02
N PRO A 103 10.56 3.35 31.20
CA PRO A 103 9.27 3.74 30.61
C PRO A 103 8.72 5.09 31.10
N LYS A 104 9.39 5.70 32.09
CA LYS A 104 9.04 7.03 32.61
C LYS A 104 9.54 8.19 31.76
N TYR A 105 10.47 7.93 30.80
CA TYR A 105 11.08 8.99 30.00
C TYR A 105 10.86 8.75 28.52
N LEU A 106 10.29 9.74 27.84
CA LEU A 106 10.19 9.82 26.40
C LEU A 106 11.31 10.75 25.91
N TYR A 107 12.10 10.27 25.00
CA TYR A 107 13.13 11.08 24.34
C TYR A 107 12.61 11.57 22.99
N GLN A 108 12.66 12.87 22.79
CA GLN A 108 12.36 13.46 21.51
C GLN A 108 13.62 13.40 20.61
N MET A 109 13.47 12.85 19.43
CA MET A 109 14.47 12.83 18.38
C MET A 109 13.95 13.55 17.16
N LYS A 110 14.81 14.34 16.50
CA LYS A 110 14.53 14.98 15.24
C LYS A 110 14.92 14.06 14.08
N ILE A 111 14.04 13.93 13.09
CA ILE A 111 14.39 13.30 11.81
C ILE A 111 14.79 14.41 10.84
N SER A 112 16.09 14.50 10.53
CA SER A 112 16.60 15.50 9.60
C SER A 112 16.11 15.26 8.17
N GLY A 113 15.79 16.33 7.47
CA GLY A 113 15.45 16.29 6.05
C GLY A 113 14.02 15.81 5.75
N VAL A 114 13.21 15.51 6.77
CA VAL A 114 11.81 15.09 6.59
C VAL A 114 10.87 16.13 7.19
N GLN A 115 9.91 16.57 6.39
CA GLN A 115 8.87 17.48 6.83
C GLN A 115 7.63 16.72 7.31
N TYR A 116 7.03 17.15 8.40
CA TYR A 116 5.79 16.56 8.93
C TYR A 116 4.65 16.60 7.90
N SER A 117 4.58 17.69 7.14
CA SER A 117 3.62 17.86 6.04
C SER A 117 3.77 16.79 4.94
N SER A 118 5.00 16.32 4.67
CA SER A 118 5.25 15.25 3.70
C SER A 118 4.68 13.93 4.17
N ILE A 119 4.83 13.60 5.46
CA ILE A 119 4.21 12.40 6.05
C ILE A 119 2.69 12.48 5.97
N MET A 120 2.11 13.60 6.40
CA MET A 120 0.65 13.78 6.39
C MET A 120 0.09 13.81 4.97
N GLY A 121 0.81 14.43 4.03
CA GLY A 121 0.45 14.42 2.61
C GLY A 121 0.46 13.01 2.02
N TYR A 122 1.46 12.20 2.36
CA TYR A 122 1.52 10.81 1.93
C TYR A 122 0.35 9.97 2.48
N ILE A 123 0.06 10.07 3.78
CA ILE A 123 -1.07 9.38 4.42
C ILE A 123 -2.40 9.82 3.80
N TRP A 124 -2.56 11.11 3.54
CA TRP A 124 -3.74 11.63 2.85
C TRP A 124 -3.89 11.02 1.45
N GLN A 125 -2.80 10.89 0.69
CA GLN A 125 -2.82 10.28 -0.64
C GLN A 125 -3.16 8.78 -0.58
N LEU A 126 -2.62 8.03 0.39
CA LEU A 126 -2.97 6.62 0.61
C LEU A 126 -4.48 6.46 0.81
N LYS A 127 -5.10 7.31 1.65
CA LYS A 127 -6.55 7.26 1.87
C LYS A 127 -7.33 7.67 0.62
N ARG A 128 -6.95 8.79 0.00
CA ARG A 128 -7.69 9.36 -1.14
C ARG A 128 -7.62 8.51 -2.39
N VAL A 129 -6.45 7.97 -2.71
CA VAL A 129 -6.19 7.26 -3.97
C VAL A 129 -6.45 5.77 -3.85
N ALA A 130 -6.02 5.17 -2.74
CA ALA A 130 -6.06 3.71 -2.57
C ALA A 130 -7.07 3.23 -1.52
N ASN A 131 -7.77 4.16 -0.86
CA ASN A 131 -8.65 3.87 0.28
C ASN A 131 -7.96 3.10 1.43
N ILE A 132 -6.64 3.24 1.54
CA ILE A 132 -5.87 2.64 2.62
C ILE A 132 -6.02 3.52 3.86
N THR A 133 -6.52 2.94 4.94
CA THR A 133 -6.63 3.64 6.22
C THR A 133 -5.33 3.47 7.00
N THR A 134 -4.81 4.60 7.50
CA THR A 134 -3.61 4.59 8.33
C THR A 134 -3.98 4.84 9.78
N TYR A 135 -3.45 4.02 10.66
CA TYR A 135 -3.61 4.11 12.11
C TYR A 135 -2.26 4.40 12.75
N PHE A 136 -2.27 5.17 13.83
CA PHE A 136 -1.07 5.41 14.64
C PHE A 136 -1.21 4.69 15.98
N THR A 137 -0.16 3.98 16.36
CA THR A 137 -0.04 3.33 17.67
C THR A 137 1.26 3.78 18.33
N SER A 138 1.26 3.93 19.63
CA SER A 138 2.43 4.46 20.34
C SER A 138 3.49 3.40 20.61
N THR A 139 3.09 2.14 20.76
CA THR A 139 3.95 1.01 21.15
C THR A 139 3.44 -0.28 20.50
N ILE A 140 4.23 -1.35 20.61
CA ILE A 140 3.84 -2.68 20.13
C ILE A 140 2.62 -3.24 20.88
N GLU A 141 2.49 -2.93 22.17
CA GLU A 141 1.30 -3.30 22.96
C GLU A 141 0.05 -2.59 22.44
N ALA A 142 0.18 -1.28 22.15
CA ALA A 142 -0.92 -0.50 21.56
C ALA A 142 -1.28 -1.06 20.16
N THR A 143 -0.30 -1.52 19.39
CA THR A 143 -0.52 -2.19 18.10
C THR A 143 -1.29 -3.49 18.29
N ALA A 144 -0.92 -4.33 19.26
CA ALA A 144 -1.63 -5.59 19.54
C ALA A 144 -3.09 -5.32 19.98
N TRP A 145 -3.32 -4.31 20.82
CA TRP A 145 -4.68 -3.90 21.20
C TRP A 145 -5.50 -3.35 20.03
N ALA A 146 -4.88 -2.59 19.14
CA ALA A 146 -5.53 -2.09 17.93
C ALA A 146 -5.96 -3.25 17.02
N LEU A 147 -5.05 -4.19 16.73
CA LEU A 147 -5.32 -5.38 15.92
C LEU A 147 -6.43 -6.23 16.53
N LYS A 148 -6.38 -6.49 17.87
CA LYS A 148 -7.47 -7.15 18.58
C LYS A 148 -8.81 -6.48 18.31
N THR A 149 -8.86 -5.16 18.48
CA THR A 149 -10.08 -4.37 18.29
C THR A 149 -10.57 -4.42 16.84
N PHE A 150 -9.66 -4.38 15.86
CA PHE A 150 -10.02 -4.46 14.45
C PHE A 150 -10.61 -5.83 14.10
N VAL A 151 -9.96 -6.91 14.54
CA VAL A 151 -10.47 -8.28 14.33
C VAL A 151 -11.86 -8.43 14.99
N GLU A 152 -12.01 -8.05 16.25
CA GLU A 152 -13.29 -8.18 16.97
C GLU A 152 -14.42 -7.37 16.32
N ASN A 153 -14.13 -6.14 15.88
CA ASN A 153 -15.15 -5.30 15.26
C ASN A 153 -15.48 -5.73 13.82
N SER A 154 -14.53 -6.29 13.09
CA SER A 154 -14.76 -6.81 11.74
C SER A 154 -15.64 -8.07 11.74
N GLN A 155 -15.73 -8.79 12.87
CA GLN A 155 -16.64 -9.94 13.00
C GLN A 155 -18.10 -9.52 13.21
N LYS A 156 -18.36 -8.26 13.57
CA LYS A 156 -19.72 -7.76 13.79
C LYS A 156 -20.36 -7.46 12.44
N LEU A 157 -21.41 -8.19 12.11
CA LEU A 157 -22.18 -7.97 10.88
C LEU A 157 -23.02 -6.70 10.94
N ASP A 158 -23.44 -6.33 12.16
CA ASP A 158 -24.30 -5.16 12.42
C ASP A 158 -23.57 -4.14 13.29
N SER A 159 -23.31 -2.96 12.72
CA SER A 159 -22.93 -1.78 13.50
C SER A 159 -24.14 -0.87 13.61
N THR A 160 -24.69 -0.72 14.80
CA THR A 160 -25.85 0.17 15.08
C THR A 160 -25.58 1.63 14.70
N LEU A 161 -24.32 2.04 14.70
CA LEU A 161 -23.91 3.40 14.35
C LEU A 161 -23.68 3.59 12.83
N LEU A 162 -23.42 2.50 12.07
CA LEU A 162 -23.01 2.56 10.68
C LEU A 162 -23.93 1.78 9.73
N GLN A 163 -25.10 1.32 10.20
CA GLN A 163 -26.07 0.55 9.41
C GLN A 163 -26.49 1.21 8.10
N HIS A 164 -26.44 2.53 8.04
CA HIS A 164 -26.91 3.30 6.89
C HIS A 164 -25.78 3.71 5.93
N TYR A 165 -24.52 3.35 6.22
CA TYR A 165 -23.40 3.67 5.36
C TYR A 165 -23.06 2.47 4.47
N THR A 166 -23.31 2.62 3.18
CA THR A 166 -22.79 1.66 2.20
C THR A 166 -21.27 1.78 2.12
N ARG A 167 -20.56 0.65 2.07
CA ARG A 167 -19.11 0.65 1.79
C ARG A 167 -18.88 1.38 0.48
N THR A 168 -18.07 2.43 0.52
CA THR A 168 -17.61 3.10 -0.70
C THR A 168 -16.81 2.10 -1.52
N LYS A 169 -17.19 1.93 -2.79
CA LYS A 169 -16.37 1.19 -3.74
C LYS A 169 -14.94 1.73 -3.67
N ARG A 170 -13.97 0.84 -3.59
CA ARG A 170 -12.55 1.22 -3.68
C ARG A 170 -12.36 2.02 -4.96
N ILE A 171 -12.08 3.31 -4.80
CA ILE A 171 -11.44 4.10 -5.86
C ILE A 171 -9.96 3.83 -5.63
N GLY A 172 -9.52 2.65 -5.98
CA GLY A 172 -8.17 2.21 -5.62
C GLY A 172 -7.20 2.36 -6.75
N TRP A 173 -5.97 2.07 -6.48
CA TRP A 173 -4.92 1.73 -7.42
C TRP A 173 -5.31 0.45 -8.20
N GLN A 174 -6.45 0.49 -8.87
CA GLN A 174 -6.71 -0.53 -9.85
C GLN A 174 -5.64 -0.33 -10.91
N SER A 175 -4.73 -1.26 -10.97
CA SER A 175 -3.86 -1.38 -12.11
C SER A 175 -4.75 -1.38 -13.32
N ASN A 176 -4.57 -0.39 -14.17
CA ASN A 176 -5.25 -0.43 -15.46
C ASN A 176 -4.61 -1.59 -16.23
N PRO A 177 -5.35 -2.69 -16.55
CA PRO A 177 -4.76 -3.86 -17.19
C PRO A 177 -4.00 -3.51 -18.47
N ALA A 178 -4.42 -2.46 -19.19
CA ALA A 178 -3.72 -1.96 -20.36
C ALA A 178 -2.33 -1.37 -20.01
N ILE A 179 -2.21 -0.67 -18.87
CA ILE A 179 -0.93 -0.13 -18.41
C ILE A 179 0.02 -1.26 -18.02
N GLU A 180 -0.46 -2.24 -17.25
CA GLU A 180 0.35 -3.41 -16.85
C GLU A 180 0.81 -4.22 -18.05
N THR A 181 -0.08 -4.45 -19.00
CA THR A 181 0.27 -5.17 -20.23
C THR A 181 1.34 -4.41 -21.01
N LEU A 182 1.22 -3.09 -21.18
CA LEU A 182 2.24 -2.29 -21.85
C LEU A 182 3.58 -2.32 -21.13
N MET A 183 3.60 -2.27 -19.80
CA MET A 183 4.81 -2.38 -18.99
C MET A 183 5.45 -3.77 -19.08
N GLY A 184 4.66 -4.81 -19.29
CA GLY A 184 5.12 -6.19 -19.42
C GLY A 184 5.70 -6.53 -20.80
N ILE A 185 5.56 -5.67 -21.81
CA ILE A 185 6.06 -5.92 -23.16
C ILE A 185 7.56 -5.70 -23.21
N LYS A 186 8.26 -6.74 -23.70
CA LYS A 186 9.71 -6.76 -23.88
C LYS A 186 10.04 -7.05 -25.32
N ASP A 187 11.13 -6.50 -25.79
CA ASP A 187 11.84 -6.95 -26.99
C ASP A 187 13.23 -7.50 -26.61
N LYS A 188 14.08 -7.72 -27.60
CA LYS A 188 15.46 -8.22 -27.43
C LYS A 188 16.33 -7.32 -26.53
N ASP A 189 16.00 -6.04 -26.43
CA ASP A 189 16.73 -5.04 -25.64
C ASP A 189 16.11 -4.82 -24.24
N GLY A 190 15.04 -5.56 -23.87
CA GLY A 190 14.36 -5.51 -22.58
C GLY A 190 13.01 -4.80 -22.60
N PHE A 191 12.61 -4.23 -21.47
CA PHE A 191 11.32 -3.51 -21.36
C PHE A 191 11.30 -2.26 -22.23
N ILE A 192 10.26 -2.11 -23.05
CA ILE A 192 10.15 -1.03 -24.04
C ILE A 192 9.66 0.26 -23.40
N VAL A 193 8.67 0.17 -22.49
CA VAL A 193 8.06 1.32 -21.81
C VAL A 193 7.96 1.10 -20.31
N GLY A 194 8.27 2.13 -19.52
CA GLY A 194 8.02 2.16 -18.10
C GLY A 194 6.66 2.76 -17.77
N GLU A 195 6.27 2.73 -16.48
CA GLU A 195 4.95 3.10 -15.97
C GLU A 195 4.45 4.47 -16.48
N LYS A 196 5.25 5.53 -16.35
CA LYS A 196 4.87 6.88 -16.81
C LYS A 196 4.50 6.92 -18.29
N LYS A 197 5.29 6.26 -19.15
CA LYS A 197 5.03 6.20 -20.58
C LYS A 197 3.83 5.32 -20.90
N ALA A 198 3.63 4.21 -20.19
CA ALA A 198 2.47 3.35 -20.33
C ALA A 198 1.18 4.07 -19.94
N MET A 199 1.19 4.81 -18.82
CA MET A 199 0.07 5.67 -18.42
C MET A 199 -0.25 6.72 -19.48
N GLU A 200 0.75 7.40 -20.01
CA GLU A 200 0.54 8.43 -21.03
C GLU A 200 -0.05 7.84 -22.32
N LEU A 201 0.44 6.70 -22.76
CA LEU A 201 -0.10 5.98 -23.92
C LEU A 201 -1.58 5.61 -23.72
N VAL A 202 -1.92 5.01 -22.58
CA VAL A 202 -3.32 4.61 -22.30
C VAL A 202 -4.23 5.83 -22.19
N THR A 203 -3.78 6.90 -21.55
CA THR A 203 -4.60 8.10 -21.30
C THR A 203 -4.83 8.90 -22.58
N LYS A 204 -3.81 9.05 -23.44
CA LYS A 204 -3.86 9.94 -24.61
C LYS A 204 -4.19 9.22 -25.92
N VAL A 205 -3.87 7.94 -26.03
CA VAL A 205 -4.09 7.16 -27.25
C VAL A 205 -5.24 6.16 -27.06
N GLY A 206 -5.33 5.55 -25.89
CA GLY A 206 -6.34 4.55 -25.56
C GLY A 206 -5.73 3.18 -25.29
N GLY A 207 -6.54 2.13 -25.39
CA GLY A 207 -6.12 0.76 -25.10
C GLY A 207 -5.15 0.19 -26.13
N LEU A 208 -4.61 -1.00 -25.82
CA LEU A 208 -3.65 -1.73 -26.67
C LEU A 208 -4.08 -1.82 -28.12
N TRP A 209 -5.36 -2.12 -28.37
CA TRP A 209 -5.91 -2.22 -29.72
C TRP A 209 -5.76 -0.92 -30.52
N THR A 210 -6.02 0.21 -29.91
CA THR A 210 -5.88 1.52 -30.55
C THR A 210 -4.41 1.81 -30.85
N ILE A 211 -3.50 1.50 -29.92
CA ILE A 211 -2.05 1.71 -30.11
C ILE A 211 -1.53 0.88 -31.28
N VAL A 212 -1.92 -0.41 -31.37
CA VAL A 212 -1.45 -1.33 -32.41
C VAL A 212 -1.97 -0.97 -33.81
N ASN A 213 -3.16 -0.39 -33.88
CA ASN A 213 -3.78 0.00 -35.15
C ASN A 213 -3.53 1.47 -35.55
N SER A 214 -2.80 2.22 -34.73
CA SER A 214 -2.35 3.58 -35.06
C SER A 214 -0.96 3.56 -35.68
N THR A 215 -0.65 4.59 -36.45
CA THR A 215 0.73 4.74 -36.95
C THR A 215 1.65 5.21 -35.83
N PRO A 216 2.93 4.79 -35.80
CA PRO A 216 3.89 5.24 -34.79
C PRO A 216 4.02 6.77 -34.72
N LYS A 217 3.83 7.45 -35.83
CA LYS A 217 3.89 8.91 -35.93
C LYS A 217 2.72 9.59 -35.25
N GLU A 218 1.50 9.07 -35.43
CA GLU A 218 0.29 9.58 -34.78
C GLU A 218 0.35 9.39 -33.27
N VAL A 219 0.80 8.23 -32.81
CA VAL A 219 0.95 7.96 -31.38
C VAL A 219 2.01 8.87 -30.76
N ALA A 220 3.17 9.04 -31.43
CA ALA A 220 4.24 9.91 -30.93
C ALA A 220 3.82 11.39 -30.86
N GLN A 221 2.97 11.85 -31.76
CA GLN A 221 2.43 13.23 -31.72
C GLN A 221 1.52 13.49 -30.51
N LYS A 222 0.82 12.47 -30.03
CA LYS A 222 -0.08 12.56 -28.86
C LYS A 222 0.64 12.44 -27.52
N CYS A 223 1.83 11.83 -27.50
CA CYS A 223 2.55 11.50 -26.28
C CYS A 223 3.87 12.26 -26.18
N HIS A 224 4.12 12.96 -25.08
CA HIS A 224 5.37 13.65 -24.83
C HIS A 224 6.47 12.67 -24.38
N GLY A 225 7.66 12.81 -24.96
CA GLY A 225 8.83 12.01 -24.54
C GLY A 225 8.81 10.54 -24.97
N ILE A 226 7.91 10.16 -25.89
CA ILE A 226 7.88 8.83 -26.50
C ILE A 226 8.15 9.00 -28.00
N GLY A 227 9.36 8.62 -28.43
CA GLY A 227 9.76 8.73 -29.85
C GLY A 227 9.09 7.66 -30.72
N THR A 228 8.97 7.95 -32.01
CA THR A 228 8.40 7.02 -33.02
C THR A 228 9.08 5.66 -33.02
N ASN A 229 10.41 5.59 -32.83
CA ASN A 229 11.14 4.34 -32.74
C ASN A 229 10.69 3.47 -31.55
N THR A 230 10.45 4.07 -30.38
CA THR A 230 9.94 3.35 -29.20
C THR A 230 8.57 2.77 -29.48
N ILE A 231 7.70 3.53 -30.14
CA ILE A 231 6.34 3.08 -30.48
C ILE A 231 6.38 1.99 -31.56
N GLN A 232 7.24 2.12 -32.55
CA GLN A 232 7.41 1.07 -33.57
C GLN A 232 7.87 -0.26 -32.94
N ARG A 233 8.86 -0.22 -32.02
CA ARG A 233 9.31 -1.38 -31.26
C ARG A 233 8.17 -2.00 -30.46
N LEU A 234 7.35 -1.18 -29.78
CA LEU A 234 6.21 -1.62 -29.02
C LEU A 234 5.17 -2.32 -29.89
N ILE A 235 4.79 -1.72 -31.02
CA ILE A 235 3.83 -2.29 -31.98
C ILE A 235 4.34 -3.62 -32.54
N ASN A 236 5.62 -3.69 -32.90
CA ASN A 236 6.23 -4.93 -33.42
C ASN A 236 6.20 -6.04 -32.37
N ALA A 237 6.62 -5.73 -31.12
CA ALA A 237 6.64 -6.70 -30.03
C ALA A 237 5.23 -7.20 -29.62
N ILE A 238 4.17 -6.42 -29.88
CA ILE A 238 2.78 -6.85 -29.67
C ILE A 238 2.31 -7.77 -30.82
N LYS A 239 2.73 -7.49 -32.04
CA LYS A 239 2.33 -8.26 -33.24
C LYS A 239 3.07 -9.60 -33.40
N GLU A 240 4.22 -9.73 -32.78
CA GLU A 240 5.04 -10.95 -32.79
C GLU A 240 4.60 -11.99 -31.74
N LYS A 241 3.64 -11.67 -30.86
CA LYS A 241 3.02 -12.57 -29.88
C LYS A 241 1.63 -13.01 -30.32
#